data_ea46e3cf454522c56648b21897d85c44
#
_entry.id   ea46e3cf454522c56648b21897d85c44
#
_cell.length_a   1.000
_cell.length_b   1.000
_cell.length_c   1.000
_cell.angle_alpha   90.00
_cell.angle_beta   90.00
_cell.angle_gamma   90.00
#
_symmetry.space_group_name_H-M   'P 1'
#
loop_
_entity.id
_entity.type
_entity.pdbx_description
1 polymer ?
#
loop_
_entity_poly.entity_id
_entity_poly.type
_entity_poly.pdbx_seq_one_letter_code
_entity_poly.pdbx_strand_id
1 'polypeptide(L)'
;MISFVDEEQGAGVDLVEETTTMFSDSGLLSKAKNFEFRAEQQQMAVEVAEALKRSRHLIVEAGTGVGKSLAYLIPAILHAANQNKKAVISTHTINLQEQLTEKDLPMLKQILPVEFSFTMLKGRGNYLCTRRLQRARQQAANLLSSSEMKELKRITDWAKETTDGSLSDFDITPDPKVWDLVCSERGLCSTKLCGHNSDFSKIGQTCFYQRARSRILSADVLVLNHSLFFSLLGDDGREDDAPNEDEGVLFNNDFVILDEAHNVGHVASKHMGMSVSSGQVRFNLQRLWNPKTGKGLLGLLRSGKATRMVEDAEAAMEQFFGELEVACDELSEQQAKSRTYGANKNTSWKELRVRRAELIDDSLTLPLQRVREALVQLRDETDDADT
;
A
#
# COMPACT_ATOMS: atom_id res chain seq x y z
N MET A 1 8.55 -52.49 -9.37
CA MET A 1 8.50 -52.35 -7.92
C MET A 1 9.38 -51.15 -7.58
N ILE A 2 8.77 -49.98 -7.46
CA ILE A 2 9.49 -48.76 -7.11
C ILE A 2 9.32 -48.62 -5.60
N SER A 3 10.40 -48.84 -4.87
CA SER A 3 10.46 -48.61 -3.43
C SER A 3 10.55 -47.09 -3.21
N PHE A 4 9.58 -46.51 -2.56
CA PHE A 4 9.73 -45.18 -1.96
C PHE A 4 10.81 -45.35 -0.85
N VAL A 5 11.88 -44.62 -1.00
CA VAL A 5 12.81 -44.36 0.10
C VAL A 5 12.07 -43.36 0.97
N ASP A 6 11.67 -43.76 2.17
CA ASP A 6 11.32 -42.83 3.22
C ASP A 6 12.54 -41.92 3.41
N GLU A 7 12.43 -40.65 2.97
CA GLU A 7 13.37 -39.63 3.40
C GLU A 7 13.22 -39.56 4.93
N GLU A 8 14.20 -40.10 5.63
CA GLU A 8 14.38 -39.80 7.04
C GLU A 8 14.39 -38.30 7.19
N GLN A 9 13.33 -37.78 7.78
CA GLN A 9 13.30 -36.39 8.26
C GLN A 9 14.50 -36.26 9.19
N GLY A 10 15.60 -35.71 8.68
CA GLY A 10 16.76 -35.40 9.48
C GLY A 10 16.27 -34.64 10.70
N ALA A 11 16.72 -35.02 11.89
CA ALA A 11 16.36 -34.40 13.15
C ALA A 11 16.71 -32.90 13.05
N GLY A 12 15.74 -32.10 12.59
CA GLY A 12 15.91 -30.67 12.40
C GLY A 12 16.22 -30.08 13.77
N VAL A 13 17.22 -29.23 13.83
CA VAL A 13 17.57 -28.48 15.03
C VAL A 13 16.32 -27.80 15.56
N ASP A 14 16.05 -27.91 16.85
CA ASP A 14 14.87 -27.28 17.47
C ASP A 14 14.96 -25.76 17.30
N LEU A 15 13.96 -25.16 16.66
CA LEU A 15 13.91 -23.72 16.42
C LEU A 15 14.18 -22.88 17.68
N VAL A 16 13.67 -23.34 18.83
CA VAL A 16 13.84 -22.65 20.12
C VAL A 16 15.28 -22.75 20.59
N GLU A 17 15.89 -23.93 20.49
CA GLU A 17 17.30 -24.18 20.88
C GLU A 17 18.25 -23.40 19.96
N GLU A 18 17.99 -23.43 18.65
CA GLU A 18 18.77 -22.68 17.65
C GLU A 18 18.68 -21.17 17.91
N THR A 19 17.47 -20.63 18.13
CA THR A 19 17.26 -19.22 18.46
C THR A 19 17.97 -18.84 19.75
N THR A 20 17.85 -19.65 20.82
CA THR A 20 18.49 -19.40 22.09
C THR A 20 20.02 -19.33 21.95
N THR A 21 20.59 -20.25 21.18
CA THR A 21 22.02 -20.32 20.94
C THR A 21 22.51 -19.10 20.14
N MET A 22 21.77 -18.66 19.14
CA MET A 22 22.14 -17.49 18.32
C MET A 22 22.23 -16.20 19.12
N PHE A 23 21.33 -16.00 20.09
CA PHE A 23 21.31 -14.83 20.96
C PHE A 23 22.15 -14.97 22.22
N SER A 24 22.89 -16.06 22.43
CA SER A 24 23.76 -16.23 23.58
C SER A 24 25.03 -15.37 23.48
N ASP A 25 25.73 -15.19 24.61
CA ASP A 25 26.99 -14.44 24.70
C ASP A 25 28.08 -14.99 23.77
N SER A 26 28.05 -16.29 23.47
CA SER A 26 28.98 -16.99 22.56
C SER A 26 28.32 -17.33 21.23
N GLY A 27 27.10 -16.92 21.01
CA GLY A 27 26.30 -17.22 19.83
C GLY A 27 26.76 -16.51 18.57
N LEU A 28 26.07 -16.78 17.48
CA LEU A 28 26.45 -16.26 16.16
C LEU A 28 26.41 -14.72 16.11
N LEU A 29 25.44 -14.11 16.78
CA LEU A 29 25.32 -12.67 16.87
C LEU A 29 26.46 -11.99 17.62
N SER A 30 27.11 -12.68 18.57
CA SER A 30 28.25 -12.13 19.32
C SER A 30 29.44 -11.77 18.41
N LYS A 31 29.48 -12.35 17.20
CA LYS A 31 30.51 -12.06 16.19
C LYS A 31 30.22 -10.80 15.39
N ALA A 32 29.00 -10.23 15.48
CA ALA A 32 28.63 -9.01 14.81
C ALA A 32 29.32 -7.80 15.47
N LYS A 33 29.82 -6.89 14.66
CA LYS A 33 30.45 -5.65 15.15
C LYS A 33 29.45 -4.82 15.95
N ASN A 34 29.81 -4.47 17.20
CA ASN A 34 28.96 -3.75 18.14
C ASN A 34 27.74 -4.53 18.69
N PHE A 35 27.78 -5.86 18.66
CA PHE A 35 26.77 -6.64 19.35
C PHE A 35 26.95 -6.51 20.88
N GLU A 36 25.83 -6.25 21.55
CA GLU A 36 25.73 -6.25 23.00
C GLU A 36 24.64 -7.27 23.38
N PHE A 37 24.98 -8.23 24.23
CA PHE A 37 24.00 -9.18 24.72
C PHE A 37 22.94 -8.46 25.57
N ARG A 38 21.68 -8.77 25.28
CA ARG A 38 20.52 -8.25 26.01
C ARG A 38 19.57 -9.39 26.30
N ALA A 39 19.39 -9.67 27.58
CA ALA A 39 18.55 -10.78 28.03
C ALA A 39 17.10 -10.65 27.55
N GLU A 40 16.56 -9.42 27.52
CA GLU A 40 15.21 -9.13 27.07
C GLU A 40 15.04 -9.40 25.57
N GLN A 41 16.09 -9.14 24.77
CA GLN A 41 16.07 -9.44 23.34
C GLN A 41 16.06 -10.94 23.10
N GLN A 42 16.90 -11.69 23.81
CA GLN A 42 16.92 -13.16 23.74
C GLN A 42 15.58 -13.74 24.19
N GLN A 43 15.06 -13.29 25.32
CA GLN A 43 13.75 -13.74 25.80
C GLN A 43 12.65 -13.52 24.76
N MET A 44 12.57 -12.32 24.16
CA MET A 44 11.60 -12.04 23.13
C MET A 44 11.78 -12.99 21.92
N ALA A 45 13.02 -13.23 21.48
CA ALA A 45 13.30 -14.10 20.35
C ALA A 45 12.86 -15.55 20.62
N VAL A 46 13.12 -16.05 21.83
CA VAL A 46 12.70 -17.38 22.26
C VAL A 46 11.18 -17.52 22.30
N GLU A 47 10.47 -16.53 22.84
CA GLU A 47 8.99 -16.52 22.86
C GLU A 47 8.40 -16.51 21.43
N VAL A 48 9.02 -15.76 20.50
CA VAL A 48 8.62 -15.79 19.08
C VAL A 48 8.86 -17.18 18.49
N ALA A 49 10.01 -17.81 18.73
CA ALA A 49 10.31 -19.16 18.27
C ALA A 49 9.31 -20.19 18.80
N GLU A 50 8.98 -20.13 20.09
CA GLU A 50 7.99 -20.96 20.75
C GLU A 50 6.60 -20.80 20.12
N ALA A 51 6.18 -19.55 19.86
CA ALA A 51 4.90 -19.25 19.26
C ALA A 51 4.80 -19.81 17.84
N LEU A 52 5.84 -19.63 17.03
CA LEU A 52 5.93 -20.17 15.67
C LEU A 52 5.90 -21.70 15.65
N LYS A 53 6.73 -22.34 16.50
CA LYS A 53 6.78 -23.79 16.63
C LYS A 53 5.43 -24.40 17.00
N ARG A 54 4.69 -23.75 17.90
CA ARG A 54 3.40 -24.21 18.38
C ARG A 54 2.21 -23.68 17.59
N SER A 55 2.43 -22.90 16.54
CA SER A 55 1.37 -22.23 15.75
C SER A 55 0.39 -21.46 16.64
N ARG A 56 0.90 -20.67 17.58
CA ARG A 56 0.11 -19.87 18.54
C ARG A 56 0.28 -18.39 18.27
N HIS A 57 -0.73 -17.62 18.62
CA HIS A 57 -0.63 -16.16 18.64
C HIS A 57 0.24 -15.71 19.82
N LEU A 58 1.04 -14.67 19.58
CA LEU A 58 1.89 -14.03 20.58
C LEU A 58 1.70 -12.51 20.51
N ILE A 59 1.60 -11.87 21.64
CA ILE A 59 1.64 -10.41 21.78
C ILE A 59 2.78 -10.10 22.74
N VAL A 60 3.72 -9.25 22.28
CA VAL A 60 4.88 -8.84 23.06
C VAL A 60 4.91 -7.32 23.15
N GLU A 61 5.09 -6.80 24.34
CA GLU A 61 5.43 -5.40 24.58
C GLU A 61 6.91 -5.33 24.96
N ALA A 62 7.70 -4.62 24.15
CA ALA A 62 9.11 -4.41 24.39
C ALA A 62 9.48 -2.94 24.23
N GLY A 63 10.28 -2.42 25.16
CA GLY A 63 10.73 -1.03 25.18
C GLY A 63 11.54 -0.65 23.92
N THR A 64 11.77 0.65 23.75
CA THR A 64 12.68 1.15 22.71
C THR A 64 14.11 0.72 22.99
N GLY A 65 14.87 0.36 21.96
CA GLY A 65 16.28 -0.01 22.10
C GLY A 65 16.56 -1.48 22.47
N VAL A 66 15.55 -2.29 22.77
CA VAL A 66 15.71 -3.74 23.04
C VAL A 66 16.26 -4.52 21.83
N GLY A 67 16.08 -3.99 20.61
CA GLY A 67 16.46 -4.70 19.39
C GLY A 67 15.34 -5.61 18.87
N LYS A 68 14.10 -5.19 18.97
CA LYS A 68 12.90 -5.94 18.54
C LYS A 68 13.01 -6.57 17.16
N SER A 69 13.54 -5.82 16.18
CA SER A 69 13.63 -6.30 14.79
C SER A 69 14.39 -7.61 14.69
N LEU A 70 15.56 -7.70 15.29
CA LEU A 70 16.35 -8.95 15.27
C LEU A 70 15.65 -10.06 16.05
N ALA A 71 15.03 -9.72 17.18
CA ALA A 71 14.36 -10.69 18.05
C ALA A 71 13.20 -11.41 17.35
N TYR A 72 12.50 -10.76 16.42
CA TYR A 72 11.47 -11.46 15.65
C TYR A 72 11.94 -11.94 14.28
N LEU A 73 12.89 -11.25 13.61
CA LEU A 73 13.34 -11.65 12.28
C LEU A 73 14.08 -12.97 12.27
N ILE A 74 14.98 -13.19 13.24
CA ILE A 74 15.81 -14.41 13.27
C ILE A 74 14.94 -15.65 13.37
N PRO A 75 14.11 -15.86 14.41
CA PRO A 75 13.25 -17.03 14.48
C PRO A 75 12.25 -17.12 13.30
N ALA A 76 11.80 -15.98 12.77
CA ALA A 76 10.91 -15.96 11.59
C ALA A 76 11.60 -16.50 10.34
N ILE A 77 12.83 -16.07 10.07
CA ILE A 77 13.62 -16.52 8.92
C ILE A 77 13.92 -18.00 9.03
N LEU A 78 14.40 -18.45 10.21
CA LEU A 78 14.68 -19.85 10.45
C LEU A 78 13.46 -20.74 10.28
N HIS A 79 12.31 -20.29 10.82
CA HIS A 79 11.07 -21.03 10.67
C HIS A 79 10.58 -21.07 9.22
N ALA A 80 10.68 -19.94 8.50
CA ALA A 80 10.29 -19.88 7.09
C ALA A 80 11.14 -20.81 6.23
N ALA A 81 12.47 -20.75 6.38
CA ALA A 81 13.40 -21.57 5.62
C ALA A 81 13.24 -23.08 5.92
N ASN A 82 13.12 -23.45 7.21
CA ASN A 82 13.03 -24.84 7.62
C ASN A 82 11.68 -25.50 7.31
N GLN A 83 10.59 -24.71 7.22
CA GLN A 83 9.22 -25.21 7.01
C GLN A 83 8.67 -24.92 5.61
N ASN A 84 9.48 -24.33 4.73
CA ASN A 84 9.05 -23.85 3.41
C ASN A 84 7.79 -22.98 3.51
N LYS A 85 7.80 -22.04 4.47
CA LYS A 85 6.74 -21.07 4.73
C LYS A 85 7.21 -19.68 4.36
N LYS A 86 6.28 -18.75 4.24
CA LYS A 86 6.62 -17.35 4.03
C LYS A 86 6.38 -16.54 5.32
N ALA A 87 7.39 -15.78 5.71
CA ALA A 87 7.27 -14.80 6.78
C ALA A 87 6.77 -13.46 6.22
N VAL A 88 5.59 -13.04 6.59
CA VAL A 88 5.04 -11.73 6.23
C VAL A 88 5.29 -10.76 7.38
N ILE A 89 6.16 -9.79 7.17
CA ILE A 89 6.49 -8.77 8.16
C ILE A 89 5.73 -7.49 7.79
N SER A 90 4.79 -7.11 8.63
CA SER A 90 4.03 -5.87 8.44
C SER A 90 4.46 -4.84 9.47
N THR A 91 4.88 -3.67 9.02
CA THR A 91 5.29 -2.54 9.86
C THR A 91 4.44 -1.30 9.61
N HIS A 92 4.64 -0.23 10.39
CA HIS A 92 3.76 0.94 10.29
C HIS A 92 4.09 1.86 9.11
N THR A 93 5.36 2.10 8.81
CA THR A 93 5.80 3.11 7.83
C THR A 93 6.70 2.52 6.75
N ILE A 94 6.80 3.24 5.61
CA ILE A 94 7.74 2.89 4.54
C ILE A 94 9.19 2.96 5.04
N ASN A 95 9.55 3.94 5.86
CA ASN A 95 10.91 4.06 6.40
C ASN A 95 11.31 2.84 7.24
N LEU A 96 10.38 2.27 8.03
CA LEU A 96 10.64 1.03 8.75
C LEU A 96 10.78 -0.17 7.80
N GLN A 97 9.99 -0.23 6.72
CA GLN A 97 10.18 -1.25 5.69
C GLN A 97 11.58 -1.17 5.08
N GLU A 98 12.04 0.04 4.73
CA GLU A 98 13.36 0.29 4.15
C GLU A 98 14.47 -0.05 5.13
N GLN A 99 14.34 0.28 6.41
CA GLN A 99 15.29 -0.13 7.43
C GLN A 99 15.44 -1.65 7.48
N LEU A 100 14.35 -2.38 7.47
CA LEU A 100 14.38 -3.84 7.48
C LEU A 100 15.05 -4.41 6.23
N THR A 101 14.73 -3.87 5.06
CA THR A 101 15.18 -4.42 3.76
C THR A 101 16.58 -3.94 3.33
N GLU A 102 17.02 -2.78 3.80
CA GLU A 102 18.32 -2.22 3.41
C GLU A 102 19.42 -2.47 4.45
N LYS A 103 19.05 -2.71 5.71
CA LYS A 103 20.02 -2.90 6.80
C LYS A 103 19.87 -4.27 7.46
N ASP A 104 18.72 -4.57 8.05
CA ASP A 104 18.55 -5.70 8.94
C ASP A 104 18.60 -7.05 8.16
N LEU A 105 17.79 -7.20 7.12
CA LEU A 105 17.74 -8.43 6.32
C LEU A 105 19.03 -8.70 5.52
N PRO A 106 19.70 -7.72 4.89
CA PRO A 106 21.00 -7.93 4.26
C PRO A 106 22.09 -8.36 5.26
N MET A 107 22.10 -7.81 6.48
CA MET A 107 22.99 -8.22 7.53
C MET A 107 22.70 -9.65 7.96
N LEU A 108 21.44 -10.01 8.20
CA LEU A 108 21.05 -11.36 8.58
C LEU A 108 21.39 -12.40 7.50
N LYS A 109 21.28 -12.03 6.23
CA LYS A 109 21.66 -12.90 5.11
C LYS A 109 23.16 -13.28 5.10
N GLN A 110 24.02 -12.47 5.71
CA GLN A 110 25.44 -12.75 5.85
C GLN A 110 25.78 -13.57 7.10
N ILE A 111 24.91 -13.52 8.11
CA ILE A 111 25.18 -14.10 9.43
C ILE A 111 24.47 -15.45 9.62
N LEU A 112 23.23 -15.58 9.14
CA LEU A 112 22.44 -16.78 9.37
C LEU A 112 22.94 -17.98 8.57
N PRO A 113 22.88 -19.21 9.13
CA PRO A 113 23.35 -20.41 8.47
C PRO A 113 22.37 -20.96 7.42
N VAL A 114 21.29 -20.24 7.13
CA VAL A 114 20.25 -20.60 6.15
C VAL A 114 20.24 -19.61 5.00
N GLU A 115 20.02 -20.12 3.80
CA GLU A 115 19.76 -19.27 2.65
C GLU A 115 18.30 -18.85 2.65
N PHE A 116 18.04 -17.56 2.46
CA PHE A 116 16.69 -17.01 2.32
C PHE A 116 16.67 -15.85 1.36
N SER A 117 15.53 -15.66 0.75
CA SER A 117 15.21 -14.52 -0.12
C SER A 117 14.23 -13.58 0.57
N PHE A 118 14.36 -12.29 0.29
CA PHE A 118 13.42 -11.33 0.83
C PHE A 118 13.05 -10.27 -0.22
N THR A 119 11.86 -9.71 -0.07
CA THR A 119 11.40 -8.60 -0.92
C THR A 119 10.54 -7.64 -0.11
N MET A 120 10.49 -6.39 -0.57
CA MET A 120 9.59 -5.37 -0.07
C MET A 120 8.57 -5.03 -1.16
N LEU A 121 7.31 -4.91 -0.77
CA LEU A 121 6.29 -4.32 -1.62
C LEU A 121 5.76 -3.04 -0.98
N LYS A 122 5.76 -1.96 -1.75
CA LYS A 122 5.11 -0.70 -1.40
C LYS A 122 3.73 -0.62 -2.04
N GLY A 123 2.88 0.25 -1.53
CA GLY A 123 1.58 0.52 -2.16
C GLY A 123 1.75 0.94 -3.63
N ARG A 124 0.82 0.55 -4.48
CA ARG A 124 0.87 0.74 -5.95
C ARG A 124 1.22 2.19 -6.36
N GLY A 125 0.61 3.19 -5.72
CA GLY A 125 0.88 4.60 -5.99
C GLY A 125 2.33 5.07 -5.73
N ASN A 126 3.15 4.25 -5.07
CA ASN A 126 4.56 4.54 -4.88
C ASN A 126 5.42 4.14 -6.08
N TYR A 127 4.88 3.49 -7.09
CA TYR A 127 5.64 3.06 -8.26
C TYR A 127 5.29 3.87 -9.50
N LEU A 128 6.31 4.25 -10.26
CA LEU A 128 6.15 4.86 -11.57
C LEU A 128 5.48 3.87 -12.54
N CYS A 129 4.47 4.34 -13.28
CA CYS A 129 3.94 3.66 -14.44
C CYS A 129 4.54 4.27 -15.72
N THR A 130 5.43 3.56 -16.37
CA THR A 130 6.10 4.03 -17.59
C THR A 130 5.12 4.29 -18.73
N ARG A 131 4.02 3.54 -18.79
CA ARG A 131 2.94 3.75 -19.76
C ARG A 131 2.21 5.08 -19.53
N ARG A 132 1.85 5.39 -18.27
CA ARG A 132 1.23 6.68 -17.91
C ARG A 132 2.20 7.84 -18.09
N LEU A 133 3.48 7.64 -17.79
CA LEU A 133 4.52 8.65 -18.05
C LEU A 133 4.60 8.99 -19.54
N GLN A 134 4.58 7.99 -20.42
CA GLN A 134 4.58 8.21 -21.86
C GLN A 134 3.36 9.01 -22.32
N ARG A 135 2.16 8.67 -21.82
CA ARG A 135 0.93 9.42 -22.11
C ARG A 135 0.98 10.84 -21.58
N ALA A 136 1.38 11.02 -20.32
CA ALA A 136 1.50 12.34 -19.72
C ALA A 136 2.44 13.25 -20.54
N ARG A 137 3.54 12.70 -21.06
CA ARG A 137 4.46 13.44 -21.97
C ARG A 137 3.80 13.83 -23.29
N GLN A 138 3.02 12.96 -23.89
CA GLN A 138 2.33 13.25 -25.15
C GLN A 138 1.26 14.34 -24.98
N GLN A 139 0.61 14.39 -23.82
CA GLN A 139 -0.49 15.30 -23.51
C GLN A 139 -0.07 16.51 -22.67
N ALA A 140 1.21 16.64 -22.35
CA ALA A 140 1.73 17.65 -21.40
C ALA A 140 1.29 19.08 -21.72
N ALA A 141 1.33 19.46 -22.99
CA ALA A 141 0.95 20.81 -23.43
C ALA A 141 -0.53 21.17 -23.13
N ASN A 142 -1.40 20.15 -23.13
CA ASN A 142 -2.85 20.31 -22.92
C ASN A 142 -3.26 20.19 -21.45
N LEU A 143 -2.46 19.46 -20.64
CA LEU A 143 -2.83 19.10 -19.28
C LEU A 143 -2.07 19.89 -18.20
N LEU A 144 -0.85 20.35 -18.50
CA LEU A 144 0.11 20.83 -17.50
C LEU A 144 0.44 22.31 -17.67
N SER A 145 0.70 22.98 -16.56
CA SER A 145 1.32 24.30 -16.50
C SER A 145 2.83 24.21 -16.79
N SER A 146 3.48 25.35 -17.00
CA SER A 146 4.92 25.39 -17.26
C SER A 146 5.78 24.83 -16.10
N SER A 147 5.33 24.98 -14.85
CA SER A 147 6.02 24.40 -13.69
C SER A 147 5.85 22.89 -13.62
N GLU A 148 4.65 22.38 -13.86
CA GLU A 148 4.35 20.94 -13.88
C GLU A 148 5.05 20.24 -15.04
N MET A 149 5.22 20.90 -16.19
CA MET A 149 6.02 20.37 -17.31
C MET A 149 7.50 20.19 -16.95
N LYS A 150 8.07 21.13 -16.17
CA LYS A 150 9.46 20.99 -15.68
C LYS A 150 9.57 19.80 -14.74
N GLU A 151 8.58 19.61 -13.87
CA GLU A 151 8.54 18.49 -12.95
C GLU A 151 8.37 17.16 -13.69
N LEU A 152 7.47 17.09 -14.67
CA LEU A 152 7.32 15.91 -15.52
C LEU A 152 8.62 15.56 -16.27
N LYS A 153 9.38 16.55 -16.69
CA LYS A 153 10.70 16.34 -17.29
C LYS A 153 11.67 15.73 -16.28
N ARG A 154 11.73 16.26 -15.05
CA ARG A 154 12.56 15.72 -13.97
C ARG A 154 12.24 14.24 -13.70
N ILE A 155 10.95 13.90 -13.57
CA ILE A 155 10.51 12.50 -13.42
C ILE A 155 10.92 11.65 -14.63
N THR A 156 10.83 12.20 -15.85
CA THR A 156 11.22 11.49 -17.08
C THR A 156 12.71 11.18 -17.12
N ASP A 157 13.55 12.11 -16.65
CA ASP A 157 15.00 11.92 -16.63
C ASP A 157 15.38 10.91 -15.54
N TRP A 158 14.82 11.03 -14.34
CA TRP A 158 14.99 10.04 -13.28
C TRP A 158 14.50 8.62 -13.68
N ALA A 159 13.43 8.50 -14.45
CA ALA A 159 12.90 7.21 -14.92
C ALA A 159 13.89 6.40 -15.78
N LYS A 160 14.94 7.01 -16.29
CA LYS A 160 16.01 6.35 -17.06
C LYS A 160 17.11 5.76 -16.16
N GLU A 161 17.22 6.25 -14.94
CA GLU A 161 18.29 5.93 -13.99
C GLU A 161 17.82 4.99 -12.90
N THR A 162 16.55 5.11 -12.48
CA THR A 162 15.98 4.29 -11.41
C THR A 162 15.93 2.80 -11.77
N THR A 163 16.30 1.97 -10.81
CA THR A 163 16.18 0.51 -10.91
C THR A 163 14.92 -0.03 -10.24
N ASP A 164 14.44 0.65 -9.21
CA ASP A 164 13.27 0.28 -8.42
C ASP A 164 11.98 0.95 -8.92
N GLY A 165 12.09 2.17 -9.43
CA GLY A 165 10.96 2.96 -9.91
C GLY A 165 10.00 3.40 -8.82
N SER A 166 10.44 3.39 -7.56
CA SER A 166 9.60 3.77 -6.43
C SER A 166 9.84 5.22 -6.00
N LEU A 167 8.79 5.84 -5.45
CA LEU A 167 8.81 7.24 -5.00
C LEU A 167 9.92 7.54 -3.99
N SER A 168 10.31 6.57 -3.17
CA SER A 168 11.39 6.73 -2.18
C SER A 168 12.80 6.70 -2.78
N ASP A 169 12.92 6.35 -4.06
CA ASP A 169 14.20 6.40 -4.81
C ASP A 169 14.52 7.82 -5.33
N PHE A 170 13.66 8.80 -5.05
CA PHE A 170 13.93 10.20 -5.32
C PHE A 170 14.66 10.89 -4.18
N ASP A 171 15.72 11.63 -4.48
CA ASP A 171 16.36 12.53 -3.51
C ASP A 171 15.41 13.62 -3.01
N ILE A 172 14.60 14.16 -3.91
CA ILE A 172 13.56 15.18 -3.62
C ILE A 172 12.24 14.67 -4.15
N THR A 173 11.30 14.46 -3.24
CA THR A 173 9.95 14.00 -3.56
C THR A 173 9.31 14.87 -4.65
N PRO A 174 8.75 14.30 -5.72
CA PRO A 174 8.09 15.03 -6.78
C PRO A 174 6.80 15.71 -6.31
N ASP A 175 6.35 16.71 -7.08
CA ASP A 175 5.04 17.33 -6.86
C ASP A 175 3.94 16.24 -6.92
N PRO A 176 3.13 16.10 -5.86
CA PRO A 176 2.10 15.07 -5.80
C PRO A 176 1.13 15.09 -6.99
N LYS A 177 0.77 16.29 -7.51
CA LYS A 177 -0.14 16.42 -8.64
C LYS A 177 0.45 15.83 -9.93
N VAL A 178 1.75 16.02 -10.13
CA VAL A 178 2.44 15.48 -11.30
C VAL A 178 2.71 13.99 -11.11
N TRP A 179 3.05 13.57 -9.89
CA TRP A 179 3.24 12.15 -9.56
C TRP A 179 1.97 11.34 -9.78
N ASP A 180 0.81 11.84 -9.36
CA ASP A 180 -0.49 11.19 -9.55
C ASP A 180 -0.86 10.95 -11.02
N LEU A 181 -0.30 11.74 -11.93
CA LEU A 181 -0.49 11.52 -13.38
C LEU A 181 0.34 10.36 -13.93
N VAL A 182 1.42 9.99 -13.25
CA VAL A 182 2.42 9.03 -13.75
C VAL A 182 2.59 7.80 -12.87
N CYS A 183 2.09 7.80 -11.65
CA CYS A 183 2.17 6.64 -10.76
C CYS A 183 1.28 5.48 -11.24
N SER A 184 1.54 4.29 -10.73
CA SER A 184 0.68 3.12 -10.97
C SER A 184 -0.65 3.28 -10.23
N GLU A 185 -1.76 3.06 -10.93
CA GLU A 185 -3.12 3.26 -10.42
C GLU A 185 -3.95 1.99 -10.59
N ARG A 186 -4.84 1.71 -9.61
CA ARG A 186 -5.78 0.57 -9.68
C ARG A 186 -6.75 0.77 -10.85
N GLY A 187 -7.10 -0.29 -11.54
CA GLY A 187 -7.96 -0.24 -12.73
C GLY A 187 -7.23 0.14 -14.03
N LEU A 188 -6.10 0.84 -13.94
CA LEU A 188 -5.29 1.21 -15.12
C LEU A 188 -4.03 0.34 -15.28
N CYS A 189 -3.62 -0.37 -14.24
CA CYS A 189 -2.47 -1.26 -14.22
C CYS A 189 -2.93 -2.67 -13.89
N SER A 190 -2.87 -3.58 -14.86
CA SER A 190 -3.19 -4.99 -14.69
C SER A 190 -2.07 -5.87 -15.21
N THR A 191 -2.04 -7.14 -14.80
CA THR A 191 -1.07 -8.13 -15.28
C THR A 191 -1.21 -8.34 -16.79
N LYS A 192 -2.45 -8.29 -17.32
CA LYS A 192 -2.75 -8.39 -18.76
C LYS A 192 -2.14 -7.24 -19.56
N LEU A 193 -2.22 -6.00 -19.05
CA LEU A 193 -1.77 -4.81 -19.79
C LEU A 193 -0.27 -4.56 -19.69
N CYS A 194 0.36 -4.88 -18.56
CA CYS A 194 1.77 -4.53 -18.32
C CYS A 194 2.54 -5.58 -17.50
N GLY A 195 2.01 -6.80 -17.36
CA GLY A 195 2.72 -7.92 -16.78
C GLY A 195 3.80 -8.48 -17.70
N HIS A 196 4.55 -9.46 -17.21
CA HIS A 196 5.71 -10.06 -17.92
C HIS A 196 5.37 -10.57 -19.32
N ASN A 197 4.18 -11.14 -19.52
CA ASN A 197 3.74 -11.71 -20.80
C ASN A 197 2.94 -10.72 -21.66
N SER A 198 2.79 -9.46 -21.25
CA SER A 198 2.04 -8.45 -22.01
C SER A 198 2.82 -7.96 -23.23
N ASP A 199 2.12 -7.40 -24.20
CA ASP A 199 2.76 -6.76 -25.36
C ASP A 199 3.64 -5.58 -24.96
N PHE A 200 3.27 -4.88 -23.88
CA PHE A 200 4.07 -3.81 -23.30
C PHE A 200 5.44 -4.32 -22.82
N SER A 201 5.51 -5.49 -22.20
CA SER A 201 6.76 -6.13 -21.80
C SER A 201 7.58 -6.61 -22.99
N LYS A 202 6.94 -7.14 -24.03
CA LYS A 202 7.62 -7.65 -25.25
C LYS A 202 8.38 -6.56 -26.02
N ILE A 203 7.95 -5.30 -25.93
CA ILE A 203 8.66 -4.15 -26.53
C ILE A 203 9.76 -3.58 -25.63
N GLY A 204 10.17 -4.31 -24.58
CA GLY A 204 11.24 -3.91 -23.69
C GLY A 204 10.85 -2.85 -22.63
N GLN A 205 9.56 -2.59 -22.47
CA GLN A 205 9.08 -1.65 -21.45
C GLN A 205 8.98 -2.36 -20.09
N THR A 206 9.30 -1.62 -19.02
CA THR A 206 9.31 -2.15 -17.66
C THR A 206 8.13 -1.62 -16.87
N CYS A 207 7.35 -2.51 -16.27
CA CYS A 207 6.40 -2.15 -15.23
C CYS A 207 7.02 -2.41 -13.87
N PHE A 208 7.41 -1.36 -13.16
CA PHE A 208 8.06 -1.45 -11.86
C PHE A 208 7.19 -2.13 -10.82
N TYR A 209 5.90 -1.79 -10.76
CA TYR A 209 4.96 -2.41 -9.83
C TYR A 209 4.78 -3.92 -10.09
N GLN A 210 4.55 -4.34 -11.33
CA GLN A 210 4.39 -5.77 -11.66
C GLN A 210 5.68 -6.55 -11.38
N ARG A 211 6.84 -5.96 -11.63
CA ARG A 211 8.13 -6.55 -11.30
C ARG A 211 8.32 -6.69 -9.79
N ALA A 212 7.91 -5.68 -9.00
CA ALA A 212 7.95 -5.78 -7.54
C ALA A 212 6.98 -6.85 -7.03
N ARG A 213 5.77 -6.91 -7.60
CA ARG A 213 4.74 -7.89 -7.24
C ARG A 213 5.17 -9.32 -7.56
N SER A 214 5.79 -9.58 -8.71
CA SER A 214 6.23 -10.94 -9.07
C SER A 214 7.29 -11.51 -8.12
N ARG A 215 8.11 -10.66 -7.49
CA ARG A 215 9.11 -11.10 -6.49
C ARG A 215 8.49 -11.65 -5.22
N ILE A 216 7.23 -11.30 -4.92
CA ILE A 216 6.54 -11.79 -3.72
C ILE A 216 6.39 -13.30 -3.74
N LEU A 217 6.16 -13.89 -4.92
CA LEU A 217 5.90 -15.32 -5.07
C LEU A 217 7.11 -16.17 -4.67
N SER A 218 8.32 -15.70 -4.95
CA SER A 218 9.57 -16.42 -4.71
C SER A 218 10.28 -16.01 -3.42
N ALA A 219 9.78 -15.04 -2.67
CA ALA A 219 10.43 -14.56 -1.46
C ALA A 219 10.00 -15.36 -0.23
N ASP A 220 10.97 -15.72 0.61
CA ASP A 220 10.75 -16.36 1.91
C ASP A 220 10.31 -15.34 2.96
N VAL A 221 10.76 -14.09 2.82
CA VAL A 221 10.40 -12.97 3.71
C VAL A 221 9.81 -11.83 2.88
N LEU A 222 8.57 -11.46 3.19
CA LEU A 222 7.87 -10.36 2.55
C LEU A 222 7.69 -9.21 3.55
N VAL A 223 8.21 -8.03 3.22
CA VAL A 223 8.06 -6.83 4.04
C VAL A 223 7.02 -5.90 3.46
N LEU A 224 6.00 -5.57 4.24
CA LEU A 224 4.87 -4.71 3.89
C LEU A 224 4.69 -3.61 4.93
N ASN A 225 3.90 -2.57 4.62
CA ASN A 225 3.29 -1.75 5.67
C ASN A 225 1.87 -2.25 5.99
N HIS A 226 1.35 -1.86 7.16
CA HIS A 226 0.01 -2.27 7.59
C HIS A 226 -1.08 -1.90 6.59
N SER A 227 -0.99 -0.73 5.95
CA SER A 227 -1.96 -0.29 4.95
C SER A 227 -2.01 -1.24 3.76
N LEU A 228 -0.85 -1.64 3.24
CA LEU A 228 -0.78 -2.57 2.13
C LEU A 228 -1.19 -3.99 2.55
N PHE A 229 -0.79 -4.41 3.75
CA PHE A 229 -1.20 -5.68 4.32
C PHE A 229 -2.73 -5.83 4.34
N PHE A 230 -3.45 -4.83 4.89
CA PHE A 230 -4.91 -4.86 4.91
C PHE A 230 -5.55 -4.71 3.52
N SER A 231 -4.91 -3.97 2.61
CA SER A 231 -5.38 -3.89 1.22
C SER A 231 -5.32 -5.25 0.52
N LEU A 232 -4.28 -6.04 0.79
CA LEU A 232 -4.12 -7.38 0.22
C LEU A 232 -5.03 -8.43 0.89
N LEU A 233 -5.40 -8.23 2.16
CA LEU A 233 -6.38 -9.07 2.86
C LEU A 233 -7.81 -8.85 2.37
N GLY A 234 -8.17 -7.62 2.02
CA GLY A 234 -9.51 -7.25 1.55
C GLY A 234 -9.71 -7.44 0.05
N ASP A 235 -8.66 -7.78 -0.67
CA ASP A 235 -8.72 -7.98 -2.12
C ASP A 235 -9.10 -9.44 -2.41
N ASP A 236 -10.43 -9.71 -2.47
CA ASP A 236 -11.00 -11.03 -2.80
C ASP A 236 -10.69 -11.49 -4.24
N GLY A 237 -9.66 -10.91 -4.88
CA GLY A 237 -9.30 -11.25 -6.25
C GLY A 237 -10.31 -10.80 -7.32
N ARG A 238 -11.35 -10.07 -6.94
CA ARG A 238 -12.35 -9.54 -7.87
C ARG A 238 -11.86 -8.30 -8.60
N GLU A 239 -10.82 -8.43 -9.39
CA GLU A 239 -10.67 -7.63 -10.59
C GLU A 239 -11.46 -8.36 -11.68
N ASP A 240 -12.50 -7.74 -12.21
CA ASP A 240 -13.54 -8.30 -13.08
C ASP A 240 -13.07 -8.94 -14.40
N ASP A 241 -11.77 -9.18 -14.64
CA ASP A 241 -11.25 -9.65 -15.93
C ASP A 241 -10.01 -10.59 -15.87
N ALA A 242 -9.67 -11.20 -14.77
CA ALA A 242 -8.56 -12.16 -14.76
C ALA A 242 -8.99 -13.54 -14.24
N PRO A 243 -8.70 -14.63 -14.98
CA PRO A 243 -8.88 -15.97 -14.43
C PRO A 243 -7.88 -16.18 -13.28
N ASN A 244 -8.37 -16.45 -12.12
CA ASN A 244 -7.95 -17.18 -10.92
C ASN A 244 -6.48 -17.60 -10.70
N GLU A 245 -5.47 -16.95 -11.24
CA GLU A 245 -4.07 -17.29 -10.95
C GLU A 245 -3.48 -16.49 -9.77
N ASP A 246 -4.18 -15.47 -9.27
CA ASP A 246 -3.71 -14.58 -8.21
C ASP A 246 -4.52 -14.68 -6.89
N GLU A 247 -5.46 -15.60 -6.79
CA GLU A 247 -6.11 -15.92 -5.53
C GLU A 247 -5.09 -16.56 -4.59
N GLY A 248 -4.65 -15.79 -3.58
CA GLY A 248 -3.83 -16.31 -2.49
C GLY A 248 -2.34 -16.00 -2.57
N VAL A 249 -1.94 -14.84 -3.07
CA VAL A 249 -0.55 -14.36 -2.97
C VAL A 249 -0.06 -14.27 -1.50
N LEU A 250 -0.99 -14.12 -0.58
CA LEU A 250 -0.75 -14.16 0.85
C LEU A 250 -1.64 -15.26 1.44
N PHE A 251 -1.10 -16.08 2.35
CA PHE A 251 -1.81 -16.86 3.38
C PHE A 251 -2.14 -18.35 3.18
N ASN A 252 -1.74 -19.00 2.13
CA ASN A 252 -2.01 -20.45 2.05
C ASN A 252 -1.14 -21.30 3.03
N ASN A 253 0.02 -20.78 3.46
CA ASN A 253 0.90 -21.45 4.42
C ASN A 253 1.82 -20.46 5.15
N ASP A 254 1.39 -19.21 5.26
CA ASP A 254 2.22 -18.10 5.72
C ASP A 254 1.93 -17.78 7.19
N PHE A 255 2.83 -17.06 7.83
CA PHE A 255 2.61 -16.46 9.13
C PHE A 255 2.96 -14.97 9.09
N VAL A 256 2.36 -14.21 10.00
CA VAL A 256 2.44 -12.75 10.00
C VAL A 256 3.03 -12.24 11.29
N ILE A 257 3.97 -11.30 11.17
CA ILE A 257 4.50 -10.50 12.28
C ILE A 257 4.06 -9.06 12.07
N LEU A 258 3.34 -8.52 13.04
CA LEU A 258 2.84 -7.14 13.05
C LEU A 258 3.74 -6.31 13.97
N ASP A 259 4.72 -5.61 13.39
CA ASP A 259 5.60 -4.70 14.12
C ASP A 259 4.90 -3.37 14.35
N GLU A 260 5.14 -2.70 15.49
CA GLU A 260 4.41 -1.50 15.93
C GLU A 260 2.88 -1.73 15.94
N ALA A 261 2.47 -2.89 16.47
CA ALA A 261 1.10 -3.41 16.42
C ALA A 261 0.04 -2.48 17.06
N HIS A 262 0.44 -1.54 17.90
CA HIS A 262 -0.45 -0.54 18.47
C HIS A 262 -1.15 0.35 17.40
N ASN A 263 -0.61 0.43 16.19
CA ASN A 263 -1.20 1.16 15.06
C ASN A 263 -2.17 0.31 14.22
N VAL A 264 -2.13 -1.01 14.35
CA VAL A 264 -2.86 -1.96 13.50
C VAL A 264 -4.37 -1.71 13.51
N GLY A 265 -4.97 -1.52 14.69
CA GLY A 265 -6.41 -1.27 14.81
C GLY A 265 -6.87 -0.01 14.07
N HIS A 266 -6.09 1.06 14.13
CA HIS A 266 -6.38 2.31 13.43
C HIS A 266 -6.26 2.15 11.91
N VAL A 267 -5.21 1.48 11.45
CA VAL A 267 -4.99 1.24 10.02
C VAL A 267 -6.05 0.29 9.46
N ALA A 268 -6.38 -0.79 10.17
CA ALA A 268 -7.43 -1.73 9.79
C ALA A 268 -8.78 -1.02 9.62
N SER A 269 -9.15 -0.17 10.57
CA SER A 269 -10.41 0.59 10.50
C SER A 269 -10.51 1.47 9.26
N LYS A 270 -9.39 2.06 8.83
CA LYS A 270 -9.34 2.86 7.60
C LYS A 270 -9.49 2.02 6.33
N HIS A 271 -8.95 0.80 6.33
CA HIS A 271 -8.99 -0.09 5.15
C HIS A 271 -10.28 -0.90 5.05
N MET A 272 -10.89 -1.26 6.18
CA MET A 272 -12.17 -1.97 6.21
C MET A 272 -13.37 -1.04 6.00
N GLY A 273 -13.17 0.27 6.11
CA GLY A 273 -14.18 1.31 5.90
C GLY A 273 -14.09 1.94 4.51
N MET A 274 -15.19 2.49 4.05
CA MET A 274 -15.19 3.41 2.91
C MET A 274 -14.92 4.83 3.40
N SER A 275 -14.05 5.55 2.70
CA SER A 275 -13.82 6.96 2.98
C SER A 275 -13.96 7.79 1.70
N VAL A 276 -14.65 8.90 1.81
CA VAL A 276 -14.83 9.88 0.73
C VAL A 276 -14.53 11.27 1.27
N SER A 277 -13.75 12.04 0.54
CA SER A 277 -13.50 13.44 0.87
C SER A 277 -13.89 14.37 -0.28
N SER A 278 -14.29 15.61 0.06
CA SER A 278 -14.58 16.66 -0.93
C SER A 278 -13.38 16.90 -1.88
N GLY A 279 -12.16 16.87 -1.33
CA GLY A 279 -10.93 17.01 -2.12
C GLY A 279 -10.73 15.89 -3.14
N GLN A 280 -11.01 14.65 -2.77
CA GLN A 280 -10.90 13.49 -3.66
C GLN A 280 -11.94 13.53 -4.79
N VAL A 281 -13.19 13.86 -4.46
CA VAL A 281 -14.25 14.00 -5.48
C VAL A 281 -13.91 15.13 -6.44
N ARG A 282 -13.52 16.31 -5.91
CA ARG A 282 -13.09 17.46 -6.72
C ARG A 282 -11.92 17.10 -7.64
N PHE A 283 -10.91 16.45 -7.13
CA PHE A 283 -9.75 16.04 -7.92
C PHE A 283 -10.15 15.14 -9.10
N ASN A 284 -11.00 14.15 -8.86
CA ASN A 284 -11.49 13.27 -9.92
C ASN A 284 -12.32 14.00 -10.98
N LEU A 285 -13.23 14.91 -10.56
CA LEU A 285 -14.00 15.71 -11.49
C LEU A 285 -13.12 16.65 -12.32
N GLN A 286 -12.12 17.29 -11.70
CA GLN A 286 -11.19 18.19 -12.39
C GLN A 286 -10.24 17.48 -13.35
N ARG A 287 -9.95 16.19 -13.16
CA ARG A 287 -9.25 15.37 -14.17
C ARG A 287 -10.10 15.20 -15.43
N LEU A 288 -11.42 15.12 -15.29
CA LEU A 288 -12.34 15.07 -16.43
C LEU A 288 -12.46 16.44 -17.10
N TRP A 289 -12.70 17.46 -16.30
CA TRP A 289 -12.79 18.84 -16.77
C TRP A 289 -12.56 19.84 -15.64
N ASN A 290 -11.63 20.75 -15.84
CA ASN A 290 -11.38 21.85 -14.91
C ASN A 290 -11.84 23.18 -15.52
N PRO A 291 -12.96 23.75 -15.05
CA PRO A 291 -13.54 24.97 -15.62
C PRO A 291 -12.64 26.19 -15.50
N LYS A 292 -11.77 26.25 -14.47
CA LYS A 292 -10.84 27.37 -14.24
C LYS A 292 -9.70 27.42 -15.25
N THR A 293 -9.23 26.26 -15.69
CA THR A 293 -8.09 26.15 -16.61
C THR A 293 -8.51 25.82 -18.03
N GLY A 294 -9.75 25.39 -18.25
CA GLY A 294 -10.25 24.87 -19.52
C GLY A 294 -9.55 23.57 -19.97
N LYS A 295 -9.00 22.81 -19.01
CA LYS A 295 -8.22 21.59 -19.27
C LYS A 295 -8.87 20.37 -18.66
N GLY A 296 -8.60 19.20 -19.21
CA GLY A 296 -9.08 17.90 -18.77
C GLY A 296 -9.35 16.96 -19.93
N LEU A 297 -9.68 15.69 -19.61
CA LEU A 297 -9.95 14.64 -20.59
C LEU A 297 -11.05 15.04 -21.58
N LEU A 298 -12.16 15.63 -21.10
CA LEU A 298 -13.29 16.02 -21.92
C LEU A 298 -12.98 17.18 -22.87
N GLY A 299 -11.95 17.97 -22.58
CA GLY A 299 -11.43 18.98 -23.50
C GLY A 299 -10.80 18.34 -24.74
N LEU A 300 -10.14 17.21 -24.60
CA LEU A 300 -9.58 16.43 -25.71
C LEU A 300 -10.67 15.80 -26.55
N LEU A 301 -11.72 15.28 -25.90
CA LEU A 301 -12.85 14.62 -26.54
C LEU A 301 -13.90 15.60 -27.15
N ARG A 302 -13.73 16.89 -26.92
CA ARG A 302 -14.61 17.98 -27.40
C ARG A 302 -16.10 17.79 -27.06
N SER A 303 -16.41 17.16 -25.92
CA SER A 303 -17.77 16.89 -25.48
C SER A 303 -18.32 18.00 -24.58
N GLY A 304 -18.94 19.03 -25.19
CA GLY A 304 -19.51 20.14 -24.44
C GLY A 304 -20.69 19.75 -23.53
N LYS A 305 -21.39 18.65 -23.81
CA LYS A 305 -22.45 18.12 -22.95
C LYS A 305 -21.87 17.53 -21.69
N ALA A 306 -20.82 16.69 -21.81
CA ALA A 306 -20.19 16.05 -20.66
C ALA A 306 -19.44 17.07 -19.78
N THR A 307 -18.82 18.11 -20.35
CA THR A 307 -18.21 19.19 -19.56
C THR A 307 -19.20 19.88 -18.65
N ARG A 308 -20.40 20.21 -19.12
CA ARG A 308 -21.46 20.80 -18.29
C ARG A 308 -21.90 19.88 -17.17
N MET A 309 -22.03 18.57 -17.43
CA MET A 309 -22.40 17.61 -16.40
C MET A 309 -21.34 17.52 -15.31
N VAL A 310 -20.05 17.68 -15.65
CA VAL A 310 -18.97 17.73 -14.66
C VAL A 310 -19.03 19.00 -13.84
N GLU A 311 -19.30 20.15 -14.46
CA GLU A 311 -19.50 21.44 -13.76
C GLU A 311 -20.68 21.37 -12.80
N ASP A 312 -21.83 20.82 -13.23
CA ASP A 312 -23.01 20.60 -12.38
C ASP A 312 -22.68 19.67 -11.20
N ALA A 313 -21.90 18.60 -11.43
CA ALA A 313 -21.48 17.67 -10.38
C ALA A 313 -20.49 18.32 -9.40
N GLU A 314 -19.58 19.20 -9.86
CA GLU A 314 -18.66 19.94 -8.99
C GLU A 314 -19.45 20.92 -8.10
N ALA A 315 -20.44 21.64 -8.65
CA ALA A 315 -21.31 22.52 -7.86
C ALA A 315 -22.13 21.72 -6.83
N ALA A 316 -22.75 20.62 -7.23
CA ALA A 316 -23.48 19.74 -6.32
C ALA A 316 -22.60 19.18 -5.21
N MET A 317 -21.35 18.83 -5.51
CA MET A 317 -20.36 18.36 -4.53
C MET A 317 -20.03 19.46 -3.51
N GLU A 318 -19.80 20.68 -3.94
CA GLU A 318 -19.53 21.81 -3.04
C GLU A 318 -20.72 22.07 -2.11
N GLN A 319 -21.93 22.04 -2.65
CA GLN A 319 -23.16 22.19 -1.87
C GLN A 319 -23.30 21.06 -0.85
N PHE A 320 -23.19 19.79 -1.26
CA PHE A 320 -23.33 18.61 -0.41
C PHE A 320 -22.37 18.64 0.78
N PHE A 321 -21.08 18.87 0.52
CA PHE A 321 -20.09 18.90 1.61
C PHE A 321 -20.24 20.14 2.50
N GLY A 322 -20.71 21.28 1.97
CA GLY A 322 -21.04 22.44 2.76
C GLY A 322 -22.24 22.21 3.70
N GLU A 323 -23.31 21.59 3.20
CA GLU A 323 -24.47 21.20 4.02
C GLU A 323 -24.09 20.17 5.08
N LEU A 324 -23.22 19.21 4.73
CA LEU A 324 -22.69 18.21 5.67
C LEU A 324 -21.90 18.86 6.81
N GLU A 325 -21.06 19.86 6.50
CA GLU A 325 -20.27 20.59 7.51
C GLU A 325 -21.19 21.34 8.48
N VAL A 326 -22.20 22.05 7.97
CA VAL A 326 -23.19 22.75 8.81
C VAL A 326 -23.95 21.77 9.70
N ALA A 327 -24.43 20.65 9.15
CA ALA A 327 -25.14 19.64 9.92
C ALA A 327 -24.26 18.98 10.99
N CYS A 328 -22.97 18.80 10.71
CA CYS A 328 -22.00 18.31 11.69
C CYS A 328 -21.73 19.33 12.81
N ASP A 329 -21.66 20.62 12.49
CA ASP A 329 -21.51 21.69 13.50
C ASP A 329 -22.70 21.70 14.44
N GLU A 330 -23.94 21.65 13.90
CA GLU A 330 -25.16 21.57 14.69
C GLU A 330 -25.20 20.31 15.61
N LEU A 331 -24.81 19.16 15.05
CA LEU A 331 -24.75 17.90 15.80
C LEU A 331 -23.71 17.96 16.92
N SER A 332 -22.56 18.59 16.67
CA SER A 332 -21.51 18.79 17.67
C SER A 332 -22.00 19.68 18.82
N GLU A 333 -22.71 20.77 18.51
CA GLU A 333 -23.32 21.64 19.52
C GLU A 333 -24.38 20.91 20.36
N GLN A 334 -25.22 20.09 19.75
CA GLN A 334 -26.22 19.27 20.46
C GLN A 334 -25.54 18.26 21.39
N GLN A 335 -24.48 17.61 20.95
CA GLN A 335 -23.70 16.67 21.79
C GLN A 335 -22.99 17.39 22.93
N ALA A 336 -22.48 18.61 22.73
CA ALA A 336 -21.87 19.41 23.76
C ALA A 336 -22.87 19.86 24.84
N LYS A 337 -24.10 20.21 24.44
CA LYS A 337 -25.19 20.58 25.37
C LYS A 337 -25.68 19.39 26.20
N SER A 338 -25.57 18.18 25.70
CA SER A 338 -25.97 16.95 26.41
C SER A 338 -24.92 16.44 27.42
N ARG A 339 -23.69 16.90 27.32
CA ARG A 339 -22.60 16.56 28.28
C ARG A 339 -22.62 17.55 29.45
N THR A 340 -23.20 17.12 30.57
CA THR A 340 -23.33 17.91 31.80
C THR A 340 -21.93 18.15 32.41
N TYR A 341 -21.62 19.44 32.66
CA TYR A 341 -20.46 19.95 33.43
C TYR A 341 -19.05 19.79 32.82
N GLY A 342 -18.46 20.88 32.36
CA GLY A 342 -17.00 21.07 32.25
C GLY A 342 -16.39 21.17 30.84
N ALA A 343 -17.13 21.19 29.77
CA ALA A 343 -16.56 21.31 28.42
C ALA A 343 -16.36 22.79 27.99
N ASN A 344 -15.14 23.12 27.59
CA ASN A 344 -14.77 24.41 27.02
C ASN A 344 -15.62 24.72 25.77
N LYS A 345 -16.26 25.89 25.72
CA LYS A 345 -17.24 26.31 24.70
C LYS A 345 -16.68 26.59 23.30
N ASN A 346 -15.38 26.41 23.06
CA ASN A 346 -14.72 26.83 21.81
C ASN A 346 -13.85 25.75 21.14
N THR A 347 -14.21 24.47 21.21
CA THR A 347 -13.49 23.43 20.46
C THR A 347 -14.24 23.10 19.16
N SER A 348 -13.70 23.54 18.02
CA SER A 348 -14.08 22.97 16.73
C SER A 348 -13.81 21.44 16.76
N TRP A 349 -14.77 20.66 16.33
CA TRP A 349 -14.60 19.20 16.24
C TRP A 349 -13.53 18.85 15.19
N LYS A 350 -12.66 17.90 15.52
CA LYS A 350 -11.73 17.28 14.55
C LYS A 350 -12.28 15.97 14.02
N GLU A 351 -13.07 15.30 14.83
CA GLU A 351 -13.72 14.03 14.54
C GLU A 351 -15.09 14.01 15.19
N LEU A 352 -16.10 13.65 14.43
CA LEU A 352 -17.47 13.55 14.89
C LEU A 352 -18.07 12.21 14.47
N ARG A 353 -18.57 11.43 15.42
CA ARG A 353 -19.24 10.17 15.13
C ARG A 353 -20.72 10.42 14.82
N VAL A 354 -21.09 10.26 13.57
CA VAL A 354 -22.49 10.33 13.12
C VAL A 354 -23.12 8.95 13.26
N ARG A 355 -24.21 8.84 14.03
CA ARG A 355 -24.98 7.60 14.22
C ARG A 355 -26.37 7.67 13.61
N ARG A 356 -26.71 8.78 13.00
CA ARG A 356 -27.99 9.02 12.33
C ARG A 356 -27.83 8.68 10.85
N ALA A 357 -28.75 7.92 10.29
CA ALA A 357 -28.95 7.88 8.87
C ALA A 357 -29.56 9.20 8.40
N GLU A 358 -29.32 9.58 7.14
CA GLU A 358 -29.94 10.74 6.50
C GLU A 358 -29.72 12.06 7.27
N LEU A 359 -28.45 12.34 7.58
CA LEU A 359 -28.07 13.59 8.25
C LEU A 359 -28.35 14.80 7.36
N ILE A 360 -28.19 14.65 6.04
CA ILE A 360 -28.48 15.61 4.98
C ILE A 360 -29.14 14.89 3.79
N ASP A 361 -29.77 15.63 2.91
CA ASP A 361 -30.36 15.11 1.68
C ASP A 361 -29.25 14.72 0.66
N ASP A 362 -29.50 13.67 -0.11
CA ASP A 362 -28.59 13.22 -1.16
C ASP A 362 -28.76 14.08 -2.43
N SER A 363 -28.02 15.17 -2.49
CA SER A 363 -27.96 16.05 -3.67
C SER A 363 -26.85 15.66 -4.65
N LEU A 364 -25.97 14.70 -4.30
CA LEU A 364 -24.74 14.39 -5.04
C LEU A 364 -24.83 13.16 -5.95
N THR A 365 -25.56 12.13 -5.55
CA THR A 365 -25.60 10.84 -6.29
C THR A 365 -26.07 11.03 -7.73
N LEU A 366 -27.16 11.74 -7.96
CA LEU A 366 -27.72 11.93 -9.30
C LEU A 366 -26.80 12.69 -10.26
N PRO A 367 -26.17 13.82 -9.89
CA PRO A 367 -25.16 14.46 -10.72
C PRO A 367 -23.99 13.56 -11.09
N LEU A 368 -23.46 12.77 -10.14
CA LEU A 368 -22.37 11.82 -10.40
C LEU A 368 -22.78 10.69 -11.34
N GLN A 369 -24.00 10.16 -11.20
CA GLN A 369 -24.53 9.16 -12.12
C GLN A 369 -24.62 9.68 -13.55
N ARG A 370 -25.08 10.92 -13.75
CA ARG A 370 -25.13 11.56 -15.08
C ARG A 370 -23.76 11.70 -15.71
N VAL A 371 -22.75 12.10 -14.92
CA VAL A 371 -21.34 12.13 -15.39
C VAL A 371 -20.89 10.73 -15.79
N ARG A 372 -21.15 9.71 -14.97
CA ARG A 372 -20.81 8.32 -15.27
C ARG A 372 -21.43 7.84 -16.57
N GLU A 373 -22.73 8.07 -16.76
CA GLU A 373 -23.44 7.68 -17.98
C GLU A 373 -22.87 8.36 -19.22
N ALA A 374 -22.57 9.67 -19.14
CA ALA A 374 -21.96 10.41 -20.24
C ALA A 374 -20.55 9.86 -20.57
N LEU A 375 -19.77 9.48 -19.58
CA LEU A 375 -18.45 8.87 -19.81
C LEU A 375 -18.54 7.48 -20.44
N VAL A 376 -19.53 6.68 -20.03
CA VAL A 376 -19.78 5.37 -20.67
C VAL A 376 -20.15 5.54 -22.13
N GLN A 377 -21.03 6.47 -22.46
CA GLN A 377 -21.38 6.77 -23.87
C GLN A 377 -20.15 7.20 -24.67
N LEU A 378 -19.35 8.12 -24.15
CA LEU A 378 -18.13 8.58 -24.81
C LEU A 378 -17.09 7.46 -25.02
N ARG A 379 -16.97 6.54 -24.03
CA ARG A 379 -16.09 5.38 -24.16
C ARG A 379 -16.56 4.46 -25.30
N ASP A 380 -17.86 4.21 -25.38
CA ASP A 380 -18.42 3.30 -26.38
C ASP A 380 -18.37 3.91 -27.81
N GLU A 381 -18.31 5.24 -27.92
CA GLU A 381 -18.11 5.98 -29.17
C GLU A 381 -16.63 6.09 -29.59
N THR A 382 -15.70 5.79 -28.70
CA THR A 382 -14.26 5.90 -28.95
C THR A 382 -13.67 4.48 -29.08
N ASP A 383 -13.11 4.14 -30.25
CA ASP A 383 -12.43 2.86 -30.50
C ASP A 383 -11.13 2.67 -29.66
N ASP A 384 -10.78 3.65 -28.85
CA ASP A 384 -9.59 3.62 -27.99
C ASP A 384 -9.96 3.09 -26.60
N ALA A 385 -9.75 1.79 -26.37
CA ALA A 385 -10.00 1.09 -25.12
C ALA A 385 -9.20 1.67 -23.92
N ASP A 386 -8.30 2.58 -24.17
CA ASP A 386 -7.44 3.23 -23.18
C ASP A 386 -7.93 4.64 -22.80
N THR A 387 -8.98 5.16 -23.41
CA THR A 387 -9.60 6.44 -23.10
C THR A 387 -10.71 6.28 -22.08
#